data_a6b6c2180fea417da329a2ec249c72a0
#
_entry.id   a6b6c2180fea417da329a2ec249c72a0
#
_cell.length_a   1.000
_cell.length_b   1.000
_cell.length_c   1.000
_cell.angle_alpha   90.00
_cell.angle_beta   90.00
_cell.angle_gamma   90.00
#
_symmetry.space_group_name_H-M   'P 1'
#
loop_
_entity.id
_entity.type
_entity.pdbx_description
1 polymer ?
#
loop_
_entity_poly.entity_id
_entity_poly.type
_entity_poly.pdbx_seq_one_letter_code
_entity_poly.pdbx_strand_id
1 'polypeptide(L)'
;MRCRCKLVLALVHGKTPTMIAQGGLCATAQVYRVAGRFITEGLAGLADRREDNGERKITPVYERELLSLVDRLPQEFGYRRPTWTQELLILVLAERVEISISVSAMSRLLGRSGIGLKRPKPIVNCPWKKGRRTRRLRAIQRMVENQSADEVVLYVDEVDIHLNPKIGPDWTKRGHQKKVLTPGCNEKCYLAGAWNPKIRRLIYVEGERKNSLLFLELLHLLATKSYPNAKRIHLVLDNYGIHDSLQVQLAMKSAAAEKLQLHFLPPYCPDHNRIERIWKDLHDNVTRNHRCTSMDELMAEVRSYLATRNRRGRHTYARTEAA
;
A
#
# COMPACT_ATOMS: atom_id res chain seq x y z
N MET A 1 10.81 33.45 -24.05
CA MET A 1 10.87 33.84 -25.46
C MET A 1 9.62 34.59 -25.94
N ARG A 2 8.40 34.08 -25.89
CA ARG A 2 7.14 34.64 -26.43
C ARG A 2 6.86 36.12 -26.06
N CYS A 3 7.05 36.53 -24.79
CA CYS A 3 6.86 37.95 -24.39
C CYS A 3 7.92 38.88 -24.94
N ARG A 4 9.19 38.46 -25.04
CA ARG A 4 10.29 39.29 -25.55
C ARG A 4 10.13 39.52 -27.06
N CYS A 5 9.70 38.51 -27.84
CA CYS A 5 9.35 38.68 -29.25
C CYS A 5 8.21 39.68 -29.46
N LYS A 6 7.15 39.62 -28.62
CA LYS A 6 6.04 40.59 -28.69
C LYS A 6 6.49 42.01 -28.41
N LEU A 7 7.45 42.22 -27.49
CA LEU A 7 8.03 43.53 -27.20
C LEU A 7 8.76 44.10 -28.43
N VAL A 8 9.63 43.29 -29.05
CA VAL A 8 10.38 43.73 -30.25
C VAL A 8 9.43 44.04 -31.41
N LEU A 9 8.44 43.17 -31.66
CA LEU A 9 7.44 43.43 -32.71
C LEU A 9 6.64 44.71 -32.44
N ALA A 10 6.26 44.97 -31.18
CA ALA A 10 5.56 46.20 -30.82
C ALA A 10 6.39 47.45 -31.08
N LEU A 11 7.72 47.41 -30.85
CA LEU A 11 8.64 48.49 -31.16
C LEU A 11 8.78 48.70 -32.70
N VAL A 12 8.91 47.59 -33.46
CA VAL A 12 8.97 47.64 -34.93
C VAL A 12 7.69 48.22 -35.52
N HIS A 13 6.53 47.98 -34.90
CA HIS A 13 5.27 48.61 -35.31
C HIS A 13 5.07 50.03 -34.75
N GLY A 14 6.13 50.71 -34.33
CA GLY A 14 6.11 52.12 -33.96
C GLY A 14 5.57 52.43 -32.56
N LYS A 15 5.32 51.44 -31.71
CA LYS A 15 4.92 51.71 -30.29
C LYS A 15 6.12 52.16 -29.50
N THR A 16 5.96 53.24 -28.72
CA THR A 16 7.03 53.71 -27.83
C THR A 16 7.19 52.80 -26.63
N PRO A 17 8.38 52.73 -26.01
CA PRO A 17 8.62 51.95 -24.78
C PRO A 17 7.62 52.25 -23.65
N THR A 18 7.21 53.52 -23.52
CA THR A 18 6.22 53.97 -22.54
C THR A 18 4.83 53.39 -22.83
N MET A 19 4.40 53.40 -24.11
CA MET A 19 3.11 52.79 -24.49
C MET A 19 3.08 51.29 -24.26
N ILE A 20 4.20 50.59 -24.50
CA ILE A 20 4.31 49.16 -24.25
C ILE A 20 4.24 48.86 -22.74
N ALA A 21 4.86 49.69 -21.91
CA ALA A 21 4.81 49.54 -20.44
C ALA A 21 3.40 49.83 -19.90
N GLN A 22 2.73 50.87 -20.42
CA GLN A 22 1.33 51.18 -20.05
C GLN A 22 0.35 50.08 -20.47
N GLY A 23 0.66 49.34 -21.54
CA GLY A 23 -0.08 48.13 -21.90
C GLY A 23 0.13 46.91 -21.00
N GLY A 24 0.83 47.04 -19.87
CA GLY A 24 0.97 46.00 -18.84
C GLY A 24 1.90 44.84 -19.18
N LEU A 25 2.63 44.90 -20.30
CA LEU A 25 3.53 43.84 -20.73
C LEU A 25 4.80 43.72 -19.87
N CYS A 26 5.40 44.86 -19.48
CA CYS A 26 6.54 44.95 -18.56
C CYS A 26 6.89 46.41 -18.26
N ALA A 27 7.79 46.67 -17.30
CA ALA A 27 8.30 48.00 -17.01
C ALA A 27 9.14 48.57 -18.18
N THR A 28 9.12 49.88 -18.35
CA THR A 28 9.83 50.60 -19.42
C THR A 28 11.33 50.24 -19.51
N ALA A 29 12.02 50.15 -18.35
CA ALA A 29 13.41 49.73 -18.29
C ALA A 29 13.64 48.31 -18.83
N GLN A 30 12.67 47.41 -18.73
CA GLN A 30 12.74 46.07 -19.30
C GLN A 30 12.58 46.09 -20.83
N VAL A 31 11.76 47.01 -21.36
CA VAL A 31 11.63 47.21 -22.84
C VAL A 31 12.96 47.61 -23.42
N TYR A 32 13.63 48.64 -22.85
CA TYR A 32 14.96 49.08 -23.33
C TYR A 32 16.00 47.97 -23.23
N ARG A 33 16.00 47.17 -22.16
CA ARG A 33 16.94 46.06 -21.95
C ARG A 33 16.74 44.95 -22.99
N VAL A 34 15.50 44.61 -23.33
CA VAL A 34 15.19 43.61 -24.34
C VAL A 34 15.54 44.14 -25.75
N ALA A 35 15.21 45.38 -26.04
CA ALA A 35 15.54 46.04 -27.32
C ALA A 35 17.06 46.11 -27.51
N GLY A 36 17.81 46.57 -26.54
CA GLY A 36 19.26 46.64 -26.57
C GLY A 36 19.90 45.28 -26.88
N ARG A 37 19.47 44.22 -26.19
CA ARG A 37 19.96 42.87 -26.49
C ARG A 37 19.59 42.37 -27.87
N PHE A 38 18.42 42.72 -28.37
CA PHE A 38 18.02 42.32 -29.71
C PHE A 38 18.85 43.07 -30.80
N ILE A 39 19.16 44.34 -30.56
CA ILE A 39 20.03 45.13 -31.46
C ILE A 39 21.44 44.55 -31.50
N THR A 40 21.99 44.16 -30.38
CA THR A 40 23.37 43.69 -30.28
C THR A 40 23.54 42.22 -30.72
N GLU A 41 22.56 41.34 -30.40
CA GLU A 41 22.70 39.88 -30.51
C GLU A 41 21.62 39.25 -31.44
N GLY A 42 20.75 40.05 -32.02
CA GLY A 42 19.66 39.55 -32.89
C GLY A 42 18.68 38.66 -32.11
N LEU A 43 18.20 37.59 -32.75
CA LEU A 43 17.27 36.62 -32.13
C LEU A 43 17.84 35.91 -30.93
N ALA A 44 19.16 35.69 -30.87
CA ALA A 44 19.84 35.06 -29.72
C ALA A 44 19.68 35.89 -28.44
N GLY A 45 19.62 37.24 -28.54
CA GLY A 45 19.38 38.16 -27.42
C GLY A 45 17.98 38.04 -26.80
N LEU A 46 17.04 37.38 -27.46
CA LEU A 46 15.70 37.11 -26.95
C LEU A 46 15.62 35.79 -26.17
N ALA A 47 16.66 34.94 -26.20
CA ALA A 47 16.71 33.69 -25.45
C ALA A 47 16.66 33.95 -23.94
N ASP A 48 16.14 32.97 -23.21
CA ASP A 48 16.12 33.04 -21.73
C ASP A 48 17.47 32.56 -21.20
N ARG A 49 18.21 33.48 -20.59
CA ARG A 49 19.54 33.21 -19.99
C ARG A 49 19.49 33.01 -18.48
N ARG A 50 18.30 32.72 -17.93
CA ARG A 50 18.21 32.48 -16.48
C ARG A 50 18.97 31.21 -16.06
N GLU A 51 19.17 30.29 -16.97
CA GLU A 51 19.94 29.07 -16.75
C GLU A 51 21.45 29.33 -16.68
N ASP A 52 21.93 30.45 -17.25
CA ASP A 52 23.34 30.85 -17.30
C ASP A 52 23.73 31.74 -16.10
N ASN A 53 22.77 32.08 -15.22
CA ASN A 53 23.00 32.95 -14.08
C ASN A 53 23.55 32.17 -12.88
N GLY A 54 24.84 31.88 -12.90
CA GLY A 54 25.58 31.28 -11.78
C GLY A 54 25.73 29.75 -11.86
N GLU A 55 26.63 29.24 -11.03
CA GLU A 55 26.91 27.81 -10.95
C GLU A 55 25.70 27.02 -10.45
N ARG A 56 25.45 25.87 -11.08
CA ARG A 56 24.39 24.95 -10.64
C ARG A 56 24.78 24.35 -9.29
N LYS A 57 24.13 24.77 -8.22
CA LYS A 57 24.32 24.19 -6.87
C LYS A 57 24.02 22.70 -6.81
N ILE A 58 23.05 22.21 -7.60
CA ILE A 58 22.69 20.81 -7.66
C ILE A 58 23.54 20.14 -8.72
N THR A 59 24.65 19.56 -8.28
CA THR A 59 25.59 18.80 -9.10
C THR A 59 25.25 17.31 -9.12
N PRO A 60 25.79 16.51 -10.05
CA PRO A 60 25.63 15.05 -10.02
C PRO A 60 26.18 14.41 -8.72
N VAL A 61 27.16 15.03 -8.09
CA VAL A 61 27.67 14.60 -6.78
C VAL A 61 26.62 14.82 -5.70
N TYR A 62 25.99 16.01 -5.68
CA TYR A 62 24.91 16.33 -4.74
C TYR A 62 23.73 15.36 -4.85
N GLU A 63 23.30 15.03 -6.07
CA GLU A 63 22.22 14.08 -6.31
C GLU A 63 22.57 12.67 -5.84
N ARG A 64 23.77 12.20 -6.07
CA ARG A 64 24.27 10.88 -5.62
C ARG A 64 24.32 10.78 -4.09
N GLU A 65 24.84 11.82 -3.43
CA GLU A 65 24.86 11.87 -1.97
C GLU A 65 23.46 11.91 -1.38
N LEU A 66 22.53 12.67 -1.96
CA LEU A 66 21.12 12.66 -1.54
C LEU A 66 20.50 11.27 -1.61
N LEU A 67 20.70 10.54 -2.70
CA LEU A 67 20.19 9.17 -2.85
C LEU A 67 20.78 8.24 -1.78
N SER A 68 22.08 8.36 -1.53
CA SER A 68 22.75 7.59 -0.47
C SER A 68 22.21 7.88 0.93
N LEU A 69 21.87 9.15 1.23
CA LEU A 69 21.32 9.54 2.52
C LEU A 69 19.90 9.03 2.75
N VAL A 70 19.05 9.06 1.72
CA VAL A 70 17.63 8.63 1.84
C VAL A 70 17.52 7.14 2.19
N ASP A 71 18.49 6.32 1.79
CA ASP A 71 18.54 4.89 2.10
C ASP A 71 19.12 4.58 3.51
N ARG A 72 19.63 5.59 4.21
CA ARG A 72 20.23 5.46 5.54
C ARG A 72 19.40 6.16 6.60
N LEU A 73 19.70 5.89 7.86
CA LEU A 73 18.98 6.48 8.99
C LEU A 73 19.66 7.76 9.47
N PRO A 74 18.90 8.82 9.86
CA PRO A 74 19.50 10.03 10.45
C PRO A 74 20.39 9.76 11.67
N GLN A 75 20.13 8.69 12.44
CA GLN A 75 20.93 8.31 13.59
C GLN A 75 22.38 7.95 13.21
N GLU A 76 22.62 7.47 12.00
CA GLU A 76 23.96 7.17 11.51
C GLU A 76 24.83 8.45 11.32
N PHE A 77 24.17 9.61 11.31
CA PHE A 77 24.76 10.94 11.18
C PHE A 77 24.68 11.75 12.49
N GLY A 78 24.44 11.09 13.63
CA GLY A 78 24.40 11.71 14.95
C GLY A 78 23.08 12.35 15.35
N TYR A 79 22.01 12.22 14.56
CA TYR A 79 20.71 12.80 14.86
C TYR A 79 19.79 11.81 15.56
N ARG A 80 19.10 12.21 16.63
CA ARG A 80 18.18 11.33 17.39
C ARG A 80 16.87 11.01 16.68
N ARG A 81 16.56 11.70 15.57
CA ARG A 81 15.31 11.46 14.81
C ARG A 81 15.38 10.17 13.99
N PRO A 82 14.28 9.39 13.90
CA PRO A 82 14.23 8.16 13.09
C PRO A 82 13.91 8.41 11.60
N THR A 83 13.55 9.64 11.21
CA THR A 83 13.10 9.96 9.85
C THR A 83 13.75 11.25 9.34
N TRP A 84 14.00 11.30 8.05
CA TRP A 84 14.49 12.49 7.38
C TRP A 84 13.40 13.57 7.26
N THR A 85 13.81 14.83 7.38
CA THR A 85 13.06 16.00 6.88
C THR A 85 13.88 16.67 5.80
N GLN A 86 13.24 17.54 5.00
CA GLN A 86 13.95 18.25 3.94
C GLN A 86 15.05 19.15 4.50
N GLU A 87 14.79 19.80 5.63
CA GLU A 87 15.77 20.65 6.34
C GLU A 87 16.98 19.82 6.81
N LEU A 88 16.73 18.64 7.38
CA LEU A 88 17.78 17.78 7.87
C LEU A 88 18.62 17.20 6.72
N LEU A 89 18.01 16.84 5.61
CA LEU A 89 18.73 16.42 4.40
C LEU A 89 19.63 17.56 3.89
N ILE A 90 19.11 18.80 3.86
CA ILE A 90 19.90 19.97 3.44
C ILE A 90 21.11 20.18 4.38
N LEU A 91 20.88 20.07 5.69
CA LEU A 91 21.93 20.27 6.69
C LEU A 91 23.07 19.25 6.53
N VAL A 92 22.73 17.97 6.49
CA VAL A 92 23.71 16.87 6.33
C VAL A 92 24.41 16.95 4.98
N LEU A 93 23.71 17.31 3.91
CA LEU A 93 24.34 17.50 2.59
C LEU A 93 25.26 18.70 2.58
N ALA A 94 24.89 19.79 3.27
CA ALA A 94 25.78 20.96 3.37
C ALA A 94 27.11 20.63 4.09
N GLU A 95 27.05 19.77 5.11
CA GLU A 95 28.26 19.27 5.80
C GLU A 95 29.14 18.36 4.92
N ARG A 96 28.51 17.58 4.03
CA ARG A 96 29.22 16.56 3.22
C ARG A 96 29.71 17.05 1.87
N VAL A 97 28.98 17.96 1.23
CA VAL A 97 29.23 18.44 -0.15
C VAL A 97 29.52 19.93 -0.18
N GLU A 98 29.48 20.61 0.96
CA GLU A 98 29.70 22.06 1.13
C GLU A 98 28.72 22.92 0.29
N ILE A 99 27.57 22.35 -0.09
CA ILE A 99 26.54 23.02 -0.88
C ILE A 99 25.24 23.03 -0.10
N SER A 100 24.71 24.23 0.16
CA SER A 100 23.38 24.42 0.76
C SER A 100 22.39 24.92 -0.28
N ILE A 101 21.17 24.33 -0.25
CA ILE A 101 20.06 24.70 -1.11
C ILE A 101 18.83 25.06 -0.29
N SER A 102 17.84 25.71 -0.88
CA SER A 102 16.59 26.01 -0.20
C SER A 102 15.70 24.76 -0.07
N VAL A 103 14.77 24.75 0.91
CA VAL A 103 13.77 23.68 1.08
C VAL A 103 12.95 23.49 -0.19
N SER A 104 12.57 24.58 -0.87
CA SER A 104 11.84 24.49 -2.15
C SER A 104 12.66 23.84 -3.27
N ALA A 105 13.99 24.04 -3.28
CA ALA A 105 14.87 23.39 -4.24
C ALA A 105 15.02 21.89 -3.89
N MET A 106 15.16 21.54 -2.61
CA MET A 106 15.18 20.17 -2.11
C MET A 106 13.88 19.43 -2.49
N SER A 107 12.72 20.03 -2.26
CA SER A 107 11.43 19.44 -2.61
C SER A 107 11.33 19.12 -4.11
N ARG A 108 11.77 20.04 -4.97
CA ARG A 108 11.82 19.80 -6.42
C ARG A 108 12.81 18.72 -6.81
N LEU A 109 13.97 18.69 -6.16
CA LEU A 109 14.99 17.68 -6.40
C LEU A 109 14.49 16.29 -6.03
N LEU A 110 13.93 16.10 -4.84
CA LEU A 110 13.32 14.83 -4.41
C LEU A 110 12.26 14.34 -5.41
N GLY A 111 11.34 15.22 -5.83
CA GLY A 111 10.32 14.89 -6.83
C GLY A 111 10.90 14.45 -8.17
N ARG A 112 11.92 15.17 -8.67
CA ARG A 112 12.62 14.84 -9.93
C ARG A 112 13.40 13.52 -9.84
N SER A 113 13.97 13.23 -8.68
CA SER A 113 14.68 11.96 -8.41
C SER A 113 13.73 10.78 -8.10
N GLY A 114 12.40 10.97 -8.21
CA GLY A 114 11.42 9.91 -7.95
C GLY A 114 11.26 9.56 -6.46
N ILE A 115 11.79 10.40 -5.56
CA ILE A 115 11.71 10.21 -4.10
C ILE A 115 10.44 10.89 -3.60
N GLY A 116 9.56 10.11 -2.98
CA GLY A 116 8.31 10.60 -2.42
C GLY A 116 8.10 10.14 -0.98
N LEU A 117 7.39 10.95 -0.20
CA LEU A 117 6.99 10.59 1.15
C LEU A 117 5.95 9.46 1.08
N LYS A 118 6.30 8.28 1.61
CA LYS A 118 5.42 7.11 1.69
C LYS A 118 5.35 6.59 3.11
N ARG A 119 4.20 6.06 3.50
CA ARG A 119 4.06 5.36 4.78
C ARG A 119 4.80 4.02 4.71
N PRO A 120 5.79 3.76 5.57
CA PRO A 120 6.50 2.48 5.59
C PRO A 120 5.57 1.35 6.02
N LYS A 121 5.79 0.15 5.46
CA LYS A 121 5.10 -1.07 5.90
C LYS A 121 5.90 -1.67 7.07
N PRO A 122 5.27 -1.93 8.23
CA PRO A 122 5.94 -2.66 9.29
C PRO A 122 6.22 -4.09 8.83
N ILE A 123 7.44 -4.56 9.03
CA ILE A 123 7.84 -5.94 8.74
C ILE A 123 8.50 -6.55 9.96
N VAL A 124 8.21 -7.83 10.21
CA VAL A 124 8.91 -8.63 11.20
C VAL A 124 9.72 -9.68 10.45
N ASN A 125 11.01 -9.75 10.75
CA ASN A 125 11.89 -10.71 10.09
C ASN A 125 11.57 -12.13 10.54
N CYS A 126 11.47 -13.05 9.58
CA CYS A 126 11.33 -14.46 9.87
C CYS A 126 12.61 -14.97 10.58
N PRO A 127 12.52 -15.62 11.75
CA PRO A 127 13.69 -16.11 12.48
C PRO A 127 14.33 -17.34 11.81
N TRP A 128 13.67 -17.94 10.83
CA TRP A 128 14.21 -19.08 10.11
C TRP A 128 15.26 -18.70 9.09
N LYS A 129 16.32 -19.51 8.95
CA LYS A 129 17.28 -19.39 7.87
C LYS A 129 16.58 -19.42 6.50
N LYS A 130 17.01 -18.59 5.56
CA LYS A 130 16.40 -18.42 4.23
C LYS A 130 16.12 -19.76 3.52
N GLY A 131 17.06 -20.71 3.56
CA GLY A 131 16.90 -22.03 2.94
C GLY A 131 15.77 -22.86 3.57
N ARG A 132 15.62 -22.86 4.91
CA ARG A 132 14.52 -23.54 5.62
C ARG A 132 13.18 -22.93 5.26
N ARG A 133 13.09 -21.58 5.29
CA ARG A 133 11.88 -20.83 4.89
C ARG A 133 11.47 -21.19 3.47
N THR A 134 12.40 -21.10 2.51
CA THR A 134 12.11 -21.38 1.09
C THR A 134 11.66 -22.82 0.87
N ARG A 135 12.31 -23.80 1.51
CA ARG A 135 11.89 -25.22 1.43
C ARG A 135 10.46 -25.43 1.92
N ARG A 136 10.11 -24.84 3.08
CA ARG A 136 8.75 -24.95 3.63
C ARG A 136 7.69 -24.34 2.70
N LEU A 137 7.94 -23.13 2.19
CA LEU A 137 7.01 -22.46 1.27
C LEU A 137 6.84 -23.24 -0.04
N ARG A 138 7.92 -23.78 -0.61
CA ARG A 138 7.84 -24.64 -1.79
C ARG A 138 7.08 -25.94 -1.53
N ALA A 139 7.24 -26.55 -0.35
CA ALA A 139 6.48 -27.74 0.03
C ALA A 139 4.97 -27.45 0.08
N ILE A 140 4.56 -26.33 0.68
CA ILE A 140 3.16 -25.89 0.72
C ILE A 140 2.65 -25.62 -0.71
N GLN A 141 3.44 -24.93 -1.53
CA GLN A 141 3.07 -24.63 -2.92
C GLN A 141 2.85 -25.92 -3.74
N ARG A 142 3.76 -26.89 -3.65
CA ARG A 142 3.62 -28.19 -4.33
C ARG A 142 2.37 -28.94 -3.88
N MET A 143 2.05 -28.89 -2.58
CA MET A 143 0.84 -29.52 -2.05
C MET A 143 -0.42 -28.91 -2.65
N VAL A 144 -0.45 -27.59 -2.88
CA VAL A 144 -1.56 -26.90 -3.53
C VAL A 144 -1.65 -27.25 -5.02
N GLU A 145 -0.51 -27.34 -5.70
CA GLU A 145 -0.42 -27.62 -7.15
C GLU A 145 -0.73 -29.09 -7.48
N ASN A 146 -0.26 -30.03 -6.65
CA ASN A 146 -0.38 -31.47 -6.87
C ASN A 146 -1.51 -32.11 -6.05
N GLN A 147 -2.52 -31.34 -5.69
CA GLN A 147 -3.66 -31.83 -4.92
C GLN A 147 -4.42 -32.90 -5.69
N SER A 148 -4.59 -34.11 -5.11
CA SER A 148 -5.41 -35.16 -5.66
C SER A 148 -6.92 -34.85 -5.58
N ALA A 149 -7.74 -35.64 -6.27
CA ALA A 149 -9.19 -35.39 -6.34
C ALA A 149 -9.91 -35.54 -4.99
N ASP A 150 -9.38 -36.41 -4.13
CA ASP A 150 -9.92 -36.71 -2.82
C ASP A 150 -9.22 -35.94 -1.66
N GLU A 151 -8.30 -35.03 -1.99
CA GLU A 151 -7.65 -34.15 -1.05
C GLU A 151 -8.07 -32.69 -1.27
N VAL A 152 -8.07 -31.92 -0.20
CA VAL A 152 -8.43 -30.49 -0.20
C VAL A 152 -7.34 -29.69 0.51
N VAL A 153 -6.89 -28.60 -0.11
CA VAL A 153 -5.93 -27.66 0.51
C VAL A 153 -6.62 -26.35 0.77
N LEU A 154 -6.64 -25.90 2.02
CA LEU A 154 -7.28 -24.67 2.47
C LEU A 154 -6.27 -23.75 3.16
N TYR A 155 -6.40 -22.45 2.93
CA TYR A 155 -5.70 -21.45 3.74
C TYR A 155 -6.64 -20.97 4.84
N VAL A 156 -6.15 -20.98 6.06
CA VAL A 156 -6.95 -20.69 7.26
C VAL A 156 -6.38 -19.48 8.00
N ASP A 157 -7.28 -18.65 8.52
CA ASP A 157 -6.95 -17.47 9.32
C ASP A 157 -8.21 -16.88 9.95
N GLU A 158 -8.04 -15.99 10.93
CA GLU A 158 -9.12 -15.24 11.58
C GLU A 158 -9.02 -13.75 11.28
N VAL A 159 -10.19 -13.11 11.15
CA VAL A 159 -10.31 -11.67 10.97
C VAL A 159 -11.20 -11.05 12.02
N ASP A 160 -10.80 -9.86 12.48
CA ASP A 160 -11.56 -9.03 13.42
C ASP A 160 -12.44 -8.06 12.63
N ILE A 161 -13.75 -8.12 12.89
CA ILE A 161 -14.72 -7.13 12.41
C ILE A 161 -14.99 -6.17 13.56
N HIS A 162 -14.74 -4.89 13.33
CA HIS A 162 -14.90 -3.83 14.30
C HIS A 162 -16.10 -2.96 13.94
N LEU A 163 -16.95 -2.65 14.90
CA LEU A 163 -18.07 -1.73 14.70
C LEU A 163 -17.57 -0.30 14.44
N ASN A 164 -16.45 0.12 15.04
CA ASN A 164 -15.80 1.35 14.62
C ASN A 164 -15.07 1.13 13.29
N PRO A 165 -15.42 1.87 12.22
CA PRO A 165 -14.87 1.63 10.89
C PRO A 165 -13.36 1.87 10.82
N LYS A 166 -12.66 1.03 10.08
CA LYS A 166 -11.29 1.31 9.66
C LYS A 166 -11.31 2.45 8.66
N ILE A 167 -10.70 3.59 9.02
CA ILE A 167 -10.67 4.76 8.14
C ILE A 167 -9.68 4.53 6.99
N GLY A 168 -10.15 4.76 5.77
CA GLY A 168 -9.36 4.66 4.56
C GLY A 168 -9.59 5.81 3.59
N PRO A 169 -8.83 5.87 2.49
CA PRO A 169 -8.98 6.88 1.47
C PRO A 169 -10.40 6.90 0.90
N ASP A 170 -10.92 8.09 0.65
CA ASP A 170 -12.20 8.32 -0.01
C ASP A 170 -12.13 9.59 -0.86
N TRP A 171 -12.97 9.66 -1.89
CA TRP A 171 -13.02 10.80 -2.78
C TRP A 171 -13.71 11.99 -2.09
N THR A 172 -13.03 13.15 -2.10
CA THR A 172 -13.56 14.40 -1.53
C THR A 172 -13.06 15.59 -2.35
N LYS A 173 -13.78 16.72 -2.27
CA LYS A 173 -13.33 17.97 -2.89
C LYS A 173 -12.04 18.46 -2.22
N ARG A 174 -11.14 19.07 -3.01
CA ARG A 174 -9.90 19.65 -2.49
C ARG A 174 -10.21 20.70 -1.40
N GLY A 175 -9.50 20.64 -0.29
CA GLY A 175 -9.75 21.52 0.88
C GLY A 175 -10.87 21.07 1.81
N HIS A 176 -11.61 19.99 1.49
CA HIS A 176 -12.63 19.43 2.36
C HIS A 176 -12.17 18.09 2.93
N GLN A 177 -12.37 17.88 4.22
CA GLN A 177 -12.12 16.59 4.87
C GLN A 177 -13.46 15.88 5.10
N LYS A 178 -13.61 14.68 4.49
CA LYS A 178 -14.77 13.84 4.72
C LYS A 178 -14.73 13.27 6.14
N LYS A 179 -15.86 13.27 6.81
CA LYS A 179 -16.03 12.72 8.16
C LYS A 179 -16.84 11.43 8.06
N VAL A 180 -16.40 10.40 8.78
CA VAL A 180 -17.14 9.14 8.96
C VAL A 180 -17.64 9.10 10.39
N LEU A 181 -18.96 9.04 10.54
CA LEU A 181 -19.58 8.93 11.87
C LEU A 181 -19.24 7.53 12.42
N THR A 182 -18.77 7.49 13.66
CA THR A 182 -18.43 6.25 14.35
C THR A 182 -19.31 6.08 15.58
N PRO A 183 -19.77 4.87 15.93
CA PRO A 183 -20.61 4.63 17.10
C PRO A 183 -19.98 5.01 18.44
N GLY A 184 -18.64 5.11 18.51
CA GLY A 184 -17.91 5.45 19.74
C GLY A 184 -17.67 4.26 20.67
N CYS A 185 -18.54 3.26 20.66
CA CYS A 185 -18.36 1.97 21.31
C CYS A 185 -17.78 0.97 20.31
N ASN A 186 -16.62 0.38 20.59
CA ASN A 186 -15.97 -0.53 19.65
C ASN A 186 -16.32 -1.98 20.00
N GLU A 187 -17.47 -2.42 19.55
CA GLU A 187 -17.82 -3.83 19.54
C GLU A 187 -17.02 -4.60 18.50
N LYS A 188 -16.82 -5.89 18.71
CA LYS A 188 -16.07 -6.77 17.82
C LYS A 188 -16.81 -8.08 17.59
N CYS A 189 -16.76 -8.55 16.37
CA CYS A 189 -17.08 -9.91 15.99
C CYS A 189 -15.87 -10.51 15.26
N TYR A 190 -15.72 -11.81 15.35
CA TYR A 190 -14.57 -12.52 14.78
C TYR A 190 -15.06 -13.55 13.78
N LEU A 191 -14.36 -13.67 12.66
CA LEU A 191 -14.58 -14.74 11.71
C LEU A 191 -13.34 -15.63 11.70
N ALA A 192 -13.52 -16.94 11.84
CA ALA A 192 -12.50 -17.92 11.47
C ALA A 192 -12.88 -18.47 10.09
N GLY A 193 -11.98 -18.39 9.12
CA GLY A 193 -12.24 -18.73 7.73
C GLY A 193 -11.25 -19.72 7.13
N ALA A 194 -11.72 -20.48 6.17
CA ALA A 194 -10.94 -21.41 5.37
C ALA A 194 -11.17 -21.13 3.87
N TRP A 195 -10.14 -20.69 3.18
CA TRP A 195 -10.17 -20.36 1.76
C TRP A 195 -9.67 -21.49 0.90
N ASN A 196 -10.52 -21.99 0.01
CA ASN A 196 -10.13 -22.95 -1.02
C ASN A 196 -9.71 -22.20 -2.29
N PRO A 197 -8.44 -22.19 -2.66
CA PRO A 197 -7.96 -21.46 -3.84
C PRO A 197 -8.37 -22.11 -5.17
N LYS A 198 -8.62 -23.43 -5.20
CA LYS A 198 -8.99 -24.20 -6.40
C LYS A 198 -10.41 -23.84 -6.87
N ILE A 199 -11.38 -23.88 -5.95
CA ILE A 199 -12.78 -23.58 -6.26
C ILE A 199 -13.20 -22.15 -5.86
N ARG A 200 -12.27 -21.34 -5.38
CA ARG A 200 -12.48 -19.94 -4.96
C ARG A 200 -13.62 -19.77 -3.94
N ARG A 201 -13.72 -20.68 -3.00
CA ARG A 201 -14.76 -20.70 -1.97
C ARG A 201 -14.16 -20.42 -0.59
N LEU A 202 -14.79 -19.50 0.12
CA LEU A 202 -14.56 -19.25 1.54
C LEU A 202 -15.63 -19.98 2.36
N ILE A 203 -15.18 -20.71 3.37
CA ILE A 203 -16.01 -21.30 4.43
C ILE A 203 -15.61 -20.59 5.70
N TYR A 204 -16.55 -20.20 6.53
CA TYR A 204 -16.26 -19.48 7.76
C TYR A 204 -17.28 -19.75 8.85
N VAL A 205 -16.88 -19.47 10.09
CA VAL A 205 -17.72 -19.42 11.28
C VAL A 205 -17.57 -18.06 11.95
N GLU A 206 -18.58 -17.64 12.70
CA GLU A 206 -18.64 -16.36 13.41
C GLU A 206 -18.58 -16.60 14.92
N GLY A 207 -17.93 -15.70 15.67
CA GLY A 207 -17.87 -15.77 17.10
C GLY A 207 -17.57 -14.44 17.77
N GLU A 208 -17.85 -14.36 19.05
CA GLU A 208 -17.62 -13.18 19.88
C GLU A 208 -16.16 -13.02 20.33
N ARG A 209 -15.38 -14.08 20.25
CA ARG A 209 -13.98 -14.11 20.69
C ARG A 209 -13.08 -14.85 19.72
N LYS A 210 -11.91 -14.30 19.48
CA LYS A 210 -10.83 -14.96 18.76
C LYS A 210 -10.10 -15.92 19.72
N ASN A 211 -10.54 -17.16 19.74
CA ASN A 211 -10.02 -18.19 20.64
C ASN A 211 -9.98 -19.57 19.97
N SER A 212 -9.47 -20.57 20.70
CA SER A 212 -9.38 -21.94 20.22
C SER A 212 -10.74 -22.57 19.92
N LEU A 213 -11.82 -22.14 20.60
CA LEU A 213 -13.17 -22.69 20.38
C LEU A 213 -13.68 -22.29 18.98
N LEU A 214 -13.51 -21.02 18.60
CA LEU A 214 -13.88 -20.55 17.27
C LEU A 214 -13.13 -21.32 16.18
N PHE A 215 -11.84 -21.58 16.37
CA PHE A 215 -11.06 -22.39 15.45
C PHE A 215 -11.53 -23.85 15.40
N LEU A 216 -11.84 -24.46 16.54
CA LEU A 216 -12.38 -25.82 16.61
C LEU A 216 -13.74 -25.94 15.91
N GLU A 217 -14.61 -24.95 16.03
CA GLU A 217 -15.88 -24.90 15.33
C GLU A 217 -15.65 -24.89 13.80
N LEU A 218 -14.71 -24.10 13.30
CA LEU A 218 -14.30 -24.15 11.90
C LEU A 218 -13.80 -25.54 11.49
N LEU A 219 -12.91 -26.17 12.27
CA LEU A 219 -12.40 -27.51 11.98
C LEU A 219 -13.51 -28.54 11.90
N HIS A 220 -14.47 -28.50 12.85
CA HIS A 220 -15.62 -29.37 12.86
C HIS A 220 -16.49 -29.16 11.60
N LEU A 221 -16.80 -27.91 11.26
CA LEU A 221 -17.54 -27.57 10.04
C LEU A 221 -16.89 -28.10 8.78
N LEU A 222 -15.56 -27.97 8.67
CA LEU A 222 -14.80 -28.46 7.52
C LEU A 222 -14.83 -29.98 7.42
N ALA A 223 -14.64 -30.67 8.54
CA ALA A 223 -14.57 -32.12 8.58
C ALA A 223 -15.91 -32.80 8.32
N THR A 224 -17.01 -32.26 8.89
CA THR A 224 -18.32 -32.94 8.87
C THR A 224 -19.26 -32.49 7.77
N LYS A 225 -19.32 -31.18 7.50
CA LYS A 225 -20.32 -30.60 6.59
C LYS A 225 -19.75 -30.14 5.24
N SER A 226 -18.56 -29.51 5.25
CA SER A 226 -18.06 -28.85 4.05
C SER A 226 -17.36 -29.82 3.10
N TYR A 227 -16.58 -30.76 3.65
CA TYR A 227 -15.83 -31.76 2.90
C TYR A 227 -16.00 -33.16 3.51
N PRO A 228 -17.24 -33.71 3.57
CA PRO A 228 -17.50 -35.00 4.21
C PRO A 228 -16.76 -36.15 3.51
N ASN A 229 -16.62 -36.08 2.19
CA ASN A 229 -16.04 -37.16 1.36
C ASN A 229 -14.53 -36.99 1.10
N ALA A 230 -13.90 -35.92 1.59
CA ALA A 230 -12.46 -35.74 1.45
C ALA A 230 -11.70 -36.76 2.31
N LYS A 231 -10.71 -37.42 1.74
CA LYS A 231 -9.79 -38.31 2.48
C LYS A 231 -8.84 -37.50 3.35
N ARG A 232 -8.38 -36.36 2.85
CA ARG A 232 -7.48 -35.45 3.58
C ARG A 232 -7.85 -33.99 3.33
N ILE A 233 -7.79 -33.22 4.40
CA ILE A 233 -7.99 -31.77 4.38
C ILE A 233 -6.74 -31.12 4.96
N HIS A 234 -5.93 -30.54 4.09
CA HIS A 234 -4.70 -29.83 4.45
C HIS A 234 -5.04 -28.39 4.78
N LEU A 235 -4.72 -27.94 5.98
CA LEU A 235 -4.98 -26.62 6.51
C LEU A 235 -3.66 -25.84 6.59
N VAL A 236 -3.48 -24.87 5.75
CA VAL A 236 -2.31 -23.97 5.76
C VAL A 236 -2.66 -22.76 6.62
N LEU A 237 -1.93 -22.56 7.72
CA LEU A 237 -2.23 -21.56 8.74
C LEU A 237 -0.93 -20.91 9.27
N ASP A 238 -1.07 -19.80 9.95
CA ASP A 238 0.03 -19.13 10.61
C ASP A 238 0.39 -19.80 11.96
N ASN A 239 1.38 -19.24 12.68
CA ASN A 239 1.82 -19.76 13.96
C ASN A 239 1.13 -19.04 15.14
N TYR A 240 -0.12 -18.60 14.99
CA TYR A 240 -0.84 -17.99 16.10
C TYR A 240 -1.17 -19.03 17.18
N GLY A 241 -0.97 -18.66 18.46
CA GLY A 241 -0.99 -19.60 19.57
C GLY A 241 -2.30 -20.39 19.76
N ILE A 242 -3.44 -19.89 19.25
CA ILE A 242 -4.72 -20.62 19.33
C ILE A 242 -4.70 -21.92 18.53
N HIS A 243 -3.93 -21.98 17.44
CA HIS A 243 -3.83 -23.14 16.54
C HIS A 243 -3.03 -24.30 17.13
N ASP A 244 -2.18 -24.04 18.11
CA ASP A 244 -1.37 -25.05 18.82
C ASP A 244 -1.75 -25.16 20.30
N SER A 245 -2.94 -24.69 20.67
CA SER A 245 -3.45 -24.81 22.03
C SER A 245 -3.72 -26.27 22.43
N LEU A 246 -3.68 -26.56 23.72
CA LEU A 246 -3.97 -27.90 24.24
C LEU A 246 -5.34 -28.43 23.76
N GLN A 247 -6.33 -27.55 23.70
CA GLN A 247 -7.67 -27.89 23.21
C GLN A 247 -7.65 -28.36 21.75
N VAL A 248 -6.92 -27.64 20.87
CA VAL A 248 -6.75 -28.04 19.48
C VAL A 248 -5.96 -29.33 19.34
N GLN A 249 -4.86 -29.50 20.12
CA GLN A 249 -4.07 -30.72 20.12
C GLN A 249 -4.88 -31.96 20.54
N LEU A 250 -5.74 -31.81 21.54
CA LEU A 250 -6.65 -32.88 21.96
C LEU A 250 -7.71 -33.20 20.91
N ALA A 251 -8.33 -32.16 20.32
CA ALA A 251 -9.32 -32.33 19.26
C ALA A 251 -8.73 -32.99 18.01
N MET A 252 -7.50 -32.67 17.64
CA MET A 252 -6.80 -33.29 16.51
C MET A 252 -6.46 -34.78 16.69
N LYS A 253 -6.57 -35.32 17.92
CA LYS A 253 -6.45 -36.75 18.20
C LYS A 253 -7.78 -37.50 18.09
N SER A 254 -8.88 -36.81 17.89
CA SER A 254 -10.19 -37.44 17.74
C SER A 254 -10.37 -38.07 16.34
N ALA A 255 -11.18 -39.13 16.27
CA ALA A 255 -11.52 -39.76 14.99
C ALA A 255 -12.15 -38.79 13.97
N ALA A 256 -12.92 -37.80 14.46
CA ALA A 256 -13.50 -36.76 13.57
C ALA A 256 -12.45 -35.86 12.90
N ALA A 257 -11.26 -35.72 13.49
CA ALA A 257 -10.17 -34.91 12.98
C ALA A 257 -9.11 -35.72 12.18
N GLU A 258 -9.24 -37.05 12.07
CA GLU A 258 -8.25 -37.92 11.44
C GLU A 258 -7.84 -37.47 10.03
N LYS A 259 -8.79 -36.94 9.27
CA LYS A 259 -8.53 -36.42 7.92
C LYS A 259 -7.96 -35.01 7.87
N LEU A 260 -7.88 -34.29 9.01
CA LEU A 260 -7.34 -32.93 9.07
C LEU A 260 -5.83 -32.96 9.27
N GLN A 261 -5.10 -32.15 8.51
CA GLN A 261 -3.65 -31.99 8.63
C GLN A 261 -3.28 -30.52 8.70
N LEU A 262 -2.66 -30.09 9.80
CA LEU A 262 -2.21 -28.73 10.01
C LEU A 262 -0.83 -28.49 9.39
N HIS A 263 -0.70 -27.47 8.58
CA HIS A 263 0.53 -27.07 7.90
C HIS A 263 0.89 -25.63 8.24
N PHE A 264 1.74 -25.44 9.24
CA PHE A 264 2.17 -24.11 9.66
C PHE A 264 3.08 -23.45 8.63
N LEU A 265 2.78 -22.20 8.32
CA LEU A 265 3.63 -21.31 7.53
C LEU A 265 4.92 -20.97 8.32
N PRO A 266 5.98 -20.54 7.67
CA PRO A 266 7.11 -19.95 8.39
C PRO A 266 6.65 -18.73 9.22
N PRO A 267 7.23 -18.51 10.42
CA PRO A 267 6.87 -17.37 11.25
C PRO A 267 7.00 -16.03 10.50
N TYR A 268 6.10 -15.11 10.79
CA TYR A 268 6.06 -13.77 10.21
C TYR A 268 6.04 -13.73 8.67
N CYS A 269 5.28 -14.64 8.05
CA CYS A 269 5.10 -14.71 6.60
C CYS A 269 3.63 -14.58 6.17
N PRO A 270 2.88 -13.53 6.59
CA PRO A 270 1.47 -13.38 6.26
C PRO A 270 1.21 -13.26 4.76
N ASP A 271 2.12 -12.66 4.00
CA ASP A 271 2.00 -12.51 2.54
C ASP A 271 1.84 -13.86 1.80
N HIS A 272 2.19 -14.99 2.45
CA HIS A 272 2.04 -16.33 1.94
C HIS A 272 0.73 -17.02 2.38
N ASN A 273 -0.02 -16.43 3.32
CA ASN A 273 -1.36 -16.89 3.65
C ASN A 273 -2.35 -16.26 2.67
N ARG A 274 -2.83 -17.04 1.69
CA ARG A 274 -3.66 -16.50 0.61
C ARG A 274 -5.02 -15.98 1.05
N ILE A 275 -5.52 -16.39 2.22
CA ILE A 275 -6.79 -15.90 2.79
C ILE A 275 -6.69 -14.43 3.21
N GLU A 276 -5.52 -13.91 3.52
CA GLU A 276 -5.29 -12.50 3.85
C GLU A 276 -5.79 -11.54 2.75
N ARG A 277 -5.73 -11.98 1.50
CA ARG A 277 -6.27 -11.21 0.37
C ARG A 277 -7.79 -11.14 0.42
N ILE A 278 -8.45 -12.18 0.97
CA ILE A 278 -9.89 -12.22 1.15
C ILE A 278 -10.32 -11.25 2.24
N TRP A 279 -9.58 -11.25 3.35
CA TRP A 279 -9.81 -10.32 4.44
C TRP A 279 -9.56 -8.87 4.04
N LYS A 280 -8.50 -8.63 3.28
CA LYS A 280 -8.24 -7.30 2.71
C LYS A 280 -9.39 -6.86 1.80
N ASP A 281 -9.85 -7.72 0.91
CA ASP A 281 -10.96 -7.45 -0.01
C ASP A 281 -12.27 -7.16 0.76
N LEU A 282 -12.57 -7.93 1.82
CA LEU A 282 -13.68 -7.68 2.74
C LEU A 282 -13.57 -6.30 3.41
N HIS A 283 -12.40 -5.97 3.94
CA HIS A 283 -12.17 -4.66 4.56
C HIS A 283 -12.33 -3.52 3.55
N ASP A 284 -11.79 -3.67 2.35
CA ASP A 284 -11.83 -2.63 1.32
C ASP A 284 -13.26 -2.36 0.82
N ASN A 285 -14.15 -3.36 0.85
CA ASN A 285 -15.51 -3.26 0.30
C ASN A 285 -16.63 -3.12 1.34
N VAL A 286 -16.41 -3.52 2.59
CA VAL A 286 -17.46 -3.54 3.61
C VAL A 286 -17.08 -2.73 4.84
N THR A 287 -15.96 -3.07 5.51
CA THR A 287 -15.68 -2.52 6.84
C THR A 287 -14.88 -1.20 6.81
N ARG A 288 -14.40 -0.78 5.64
CA ARG A 288 -13.76 0.53 5.48
C ARG A 288 -14.81 1.61 5.31
N ASN A 289 -14.72 2.66 6.15
CA ASN A 289 -15.60 3.84 6.10
C ASN A 289 -17.10 3.50 6.16
N HIS A 290 -17.49 2.31 6.68
CA HIS A 290 -18.89 1.96 6.84
C HIS A 290 -19.63 2.90 7.80
N ARG A 291 -20.95 2.87 7.77
CA ARG A 291 -21.80 3.74 8.60
C ARG A 291 -22.81 2.94 9.42
N CYS A 292 -22.59 1.63 9.56
CA CYS A 292 -23.44 0.78 10.37
C CYS A 292 -23.43 1.25 11.82
N THR A 293 -24.59 1.23 12.45
CA THR A 293 -24.78 1.70 13.82
C THR A 293 -24.78 0.56 14.83
N SER A 294 -24.95 -0.66 14.37
CA SER A 294 -24.91 -1.88 15.20
C SER A 294 -24.06 -2.97 14.56
N MET A 295 -23.58 -3.91 15.40
CA MET A 295 -22.82 -5.06 14.93
C MET A 295 -23.68 -5.98 14.05
N ASP A 296 -24.97 -6.14 14.35
CA ASP A 296 -25.88 -6.96 13.54
C ASP A 296 -26.03 -6.43 12.12
N GLU A 297 -26.18 -5.12 11.96
CA GLU A 297 -26.21 -4.45 10.65
C GLU A 297 -24.92 -4.67 9.87
N LEU A 298 -23.77 -4.46 10.52
CA LEU A 298 -22.47 -4.67 9.90
C LEU A 298 -22.25 -6.14 9.49
N MET A 299 -22.63 -7.08 10.35
CA MET A 299 -22.49 -8.50 10.07
C MET A 299 -23.45 -8.97 8.98
N ALA A 300 -24.63 -8.36 8.84
CA ALA A 300 -25.52 -8.62 7.70
C ALA A 300 -24.85 -8.24 6.37
N GLU A 301 -24.19 -7.08 6.31
CA GLU A 301 -23.43 -6.64 5.14
C GLU A 301 -22.23 -7.57 4.86
N VAL A 302 -21.50 -7.98 5.89
CA VAL A 302 -20.39 -8.94 5.78
C VAL A 302 -20.86 -10.27 5.19
N ARG A 303 -21.95 -10.84 5.71
CA ARG A 303 -22.53 -12.11 5.23
C ARG A 303 -22.98 -12.00 3.77
N SER A 304 -23.67 -10.92 3.43
CA SER A 304 -24.16 -10.63 2.07
C SER A 304 -22.99 -10.53 1.08
N TYR A 305 -21.93 -9.79 1.46
CA TYR A 305 -20.75 -9.66 0.64
C TYR A 305 -20.02 -10.99 0.42
N LEU A 306 -19.77 -11.75 1.48
CA LEU A 306 -19.08 -13.05 1.40
C LEU A 306 -19.91 -14.08 0.61
N ALA A 307 -21.23 -14.11 0.76
CA ALA A 307 -22.12 -14.95 -0.05
C ALA A 307 -22.06 -14.59 -1.54
N THR A 308 -22.08 -13.30 -1.87
CA THR A 308 -21.94 -12.82 -3.24
C THR A 308 -20.61 -13.18 -3.86
N ARG A 309 -19.52 -13.01 -3.08
CA ARG A 309 -18.17 -13.37 -3.49
C ARG A 309 -18.03 -14.87 -3.78
N ASN A 310 -18.60 -15.71 -2.92
CA ASN A 310 -18.61 -17.16 -3.13
C ASN A 310 -19.40 -17.57 -4.38
N ARG A 311 -20.48 -16.88 -4.72
CA ARG A 311 -21.24 -17.11 -5.98
C ARG A 311 -20.41 -16.76 -7.21
N ARG A 312 -19.76 -15.61 -7.22
CA ARG A 312 -18.89 -15.16 -8.34
C ARG A 312 -17.71 -16.12 -8.54
N GLY A 313 -17.11 -16.65 -7.47
CA GLY A 313 -16.06 -17.66 -7.54
C GLY A 313 -16.49 -18.94 -8.28
N ARG A 314 -17.71 -19.42 -8.04
CA ARG A 314 -18.27 -20.61 -8.72
C ARG A 314 -18.46 -20.38 -10.22
N HIS A 315 -19.00 -19.22 -10.61
CA HIS A 315 -19.22 -18.90 -12.03
C HIS A 315 -17.91 -18.80 -12.83
N THR A 316 -16.85 -18.29 -12.23
CA THR A 316 -15.54 -18.20 -12.91
C THR A 316 -14.92 -19.57 -13.12
N TYR A 317 -15.11 -20.49 -12.17
CA TYR A 317 -14.64 -21.87 -12.29
C TYR A 317 -15.42 -22.67 -13.35
N ALA A 318 -16.75 -22.56 -13.34
CA ALA A 318 -17.60 -23.24 -14.33
C ALA A 318 -17.31 -22.80 -15.79
N ARG A 319 -16.91 -21.53 -15.99
CA ARG A 319 -16.48 -21.03 -17.31
C ARG A 319 -15.12 -21.53 -17.77
N THR A 320 -14.23 -21.83 -16.85
CA THR A 320 -12.87 -22.32 -17.19
C THR A 320 -12.86 -23.83 -17.49
N GLU A 321 -13.83 -24.60 -16.95
CA GLU A 321 -13.97 -26.02 -17.28
C GLU A 321 -14.76 -26.26 -18.59
N ALA A 322 -15.46 -25.25 -19.09
CA ALA A 322 -16.23 -25.32 -20.33
C ALA A 322 -15.47 -24.81 -21.58
N ALA A 323 -14.22 -24.41 -21.43
CA ALA A 323 -13.33 -23.99 -22.49
C ALA A 323 -12.16 -24.97 -22.65
#